data_b238dd79ad87fc25b5c78ab7ccee0232
#
_entry.id   b238dd79ad87fc25b5c78ab7ccee0232
#
_cell.length_a   1.000
_cell.length_b   1.000
_cell.length_c   1.000
_cell.angle_alpha   90.00
_cell.angle_beta   90.00
_cell.angle_gamma   90.00
#
_symmetry.space_group_name_H-M   'P 1'
#
loop_
_entity.id
_entity.type
_entity.pdbx_description
1 polymer ?
#
loop_
_entity_poly.entity_id
_entity_poly.type
_entity_poly.pdbx_seq_one_letter_code
_entity_poly.pdbx_strand_id
1 'polypeptide(L)'
;MPLGYFSNHTSGGLRKIIDYSTAKTEIFLAHQLFDLTGAIVTPIVFLILLFSFDWRLGLICLIPIILCFVFMYPMFSKESRNSMEKYEKYLEEMNGEAVEYVRGIPVTKAFQQSIYSFKNFINAIKNYGKFSAEYSMSTHIPMTAFTVSINGFFALLIPAGILLAGSVVDVKFFANFMFYIIFTPICAVMMMKIMTVSQDWMLASCALDSIEAILNENPLVDPINPQKPKNHSIEFEGVYFDYENADGDEHILNDVNLKINENETVALVGPSGGGKTTIASLIPRFWDVNQGSIKVGDVDVRSISTKELMKNISFVFQNTTLFKDSIYNNVAIGRKGASRDDVKKALSLTQCDDIIDELPDGIDTVIGSEGTYLSGGQQQRIALARAVLKDAPIIILDEATALADPENEYLIQKAISEITKDKTVIMIAHRLSSVKNVDKIYVVENGRIVEEGNHHTLIDGGGIYSRMWDEFNQSIQWKVKSEAI
;
A
#
# COMPACT_ATOMS: atom_id res chain seq x y z
N MET A 1 -1.28 -10.94 5.59
CA MET A 1 -1.89 -10.27 4.43
C MET A 1 -1.37 -10.92 3.17
N PRO A 2 -2.18 -11.07 2.11
CA PRO A 2 -1.70 -11.55 0.81
C PRO A 2 -0.77 -10.51 0.17
N LEU A 3 0.16 -10.98 -0.68
CA LEU A 3 1.06 -10.05 -1.39
C LEU A 3 0.29 -9.07 -2.28
N GLY A 4 -0.87 -9.52 -2.81
CA GLY A 4 -1.78 -8.69 -3.60
C GLY A 4 -2.28 -7.43 -2.90
N TYR A 5 -2.45 -7.47 -1.60
CA TYR A 5 -2.79 -6.28 -0.83
C TYR A 5 -1.75 -5.16 -1.01
N PHE A 6 -0.46 -5.51 -1.00
CA PHE A 6 0.63 -4.52 -1.15
C PHE A 6 0.81 -4.02 -2.58
N SER A 7 0.32 -4.72 -3.59
CA SER A 7 0.33 -4.23 -4.98
C SER A 7 -0.74 -3.17 -5.22
N ASN A 8 -1.86 -3.22 -4.49
CA ASN A 8 -2.97 -2.29 -4.59
C ASN A 8 -2.80 -1.04 -3.69
N HIS A 9 -1.84 -1.07 -2.75
CA HIS A 9 -1.60 0.03 -1.81
C HIS A 9 -0.20 0.59 -1.98
N THR A 10 -0.11 1.89 -2.20
CA THR A 10 1.20 2.56 -2.26
C THR A 10 1.89 2.56 -0.91
N SER A 11 3.22 2.45 -0.90
CA SER A 11 4.02 2.53 0.33
C SER A 11 3.78 3.85 1.11
N GLY A 12 3.52 4.94 0.39
CA GLY A 12 3.15 6.23 0.98
C GLY A 12 1.77 6.22 1.66
N GLY A 13 0.77 5.56 1.05
CA GLY A 13 -0.56 5.39 1.63
C GLY A 13 -0.52 4.57 2.92
N LEU A 14 0.16 3.42 2.90
CA LEU A 14 0.33 2.58 4.10
C LEU A 14 1.10 3.30 5.21
N ARG A 15 2.15 4.03 4.86
CA ARG A 15 2.88 4.85 5.83
C ARG A 15 1.99 5.92 6.45
N LYS A 16 1.15 6.61 5.66
CA LYS A 16 0.18 7.58 6.18
C LYS A 16 -0.75 6.93 7.21
N ILE A 17 -1.30 5.76 6.91
CA ILE A 17 -2.21 5.07 7.84
C ILE A 17 -1.46 4.68 9.12
N ILE A 18 -0.25 4.13 9.02
CA ILE A 18 0.52 3.70 10.20
C ILE A 18 0.99 4.92 11.01
N ASP A 19 1.61 5.91 10.41
CA ASP A 19 2.19 7.04 11.15
C ASP A 19 1.11 8.05 11.56
N TYR A 20 0.30 8.52 10.61
CA TYR A 20 -0.67 9.61 10.84
C TYR A 20 -1.88 9.15 11.63
N SER A 21 -2.51 8.02 11.24
CA SER A 21 -3.72 7.55 11.93
C SER A 21 -3.40 7.08 13.35
N THR A 22 -2.25 6.42 13.54
CA THR A 22 -1.79 6.03 14.89
C THR A 22 -1.51 7.25 15.76
N ALA A 23 -0.83 8.27 15.22
CA ALA A 23 -0.56 9.52 15.96
C ALA A 23 -1.86 10.26 16.32
N LYS A 24 -2.85 10.31 15.44
CA LYS A 24 -4.16 10.92 15.73
C LYS A 24 -4.91 10.18 16.82
N THR A 25 -4.89 8.86 16.80
CA THR A 25 -5.50 8.02 17.84
C THR A 25 -4.78 8.19 19.19
N GLU A 26 -3.44 8.23 19.16
CA GLU A 26 -2.63 8.49 20.38
C GLU A 26 -2.94 9.86 21.00
N ILE A 27 -2.92 10.94 20.19
CA ILE A 27 -3.22 12.31 20.65
C ILE A 27 -4.60 12.35 21.30
N PHE A 28 -5.60 11.71 20.68
CA PHE A 28 -6.94 11.67 21.24
C PHE A 28 -6.97 10.95 22.60
N LEU A 29 -6.39 9.77 22.69
CA LEU A 29 -6.39 8.97 23.92
C LEU A 29 -5.52 9.60 25.03
N ALA A 30 -4.36 10.14 24.69
CA ALA A 30 -3.42 10.67 25.68
C ALA A 30 -3.77 12.09 26.16
N HIS A 31 -4.32 12.93 25.30
CA HIS A 31 -4.49 14.36 25.59
C HIS A 31 -5.95 14.81 25.57
N GLN A 32 -6.79 14.29 24.69
CA GLN A 32 -8.14 14.79 24.49
C GLN A 32 -9.21 14.06 25.31
N LEU A 33 -8.88 12.93 25.93
CA LEU A 33 -9.81 12.19 26.78
C LEU A 33 -10.24 13.01 28.01
N PHE A 34 -9.35 13.82 28.58
CA PHE A 34 -9.68 14.77 29.66
C PHE A 34 -10.63 15.85 29.18
N ASP A 35 -10.43 16.35 27.95
CA ASP A 35 -11.29 17.35 27.35
C ASP A 35 -12.69 16.80 27.04
N LEU A 36 -12.79 15.53 26.66
CA LEU A 36 -14.07 14.84 26.52
C LEU A 36 -14.82 14.79 27.85
N THR A 37 -14.13 14.43 28.94
CA THR A 37 -14.76 14.44 30.28
C THR A 37 -15.23 15.85 30.66
N GLY A 38 -14.41 16.87 30.40
CA GLY A 38 -14.76 18.26 30.62
C GLY A 38 -15.94 18.71 29.74
N ALA A 39 -16.01 18.27 28.49
CA ALA A 39 -17.09 18.58 27.55
C ALA A 39 -18.43 17.98 27.98
N ILE A 40 -18.44 16.91 28.78
CA ILE A 40 -19.64 16.30 29.34
C ILE A 40 -20.02 16.91 30.69
N VAL A 41 -19.06 17.01 31.60
CA VAL A 41 -19.31 17.43 33.00
C VAL A 41 -19.61 18.94 33.10
N THR A 42 -18.84 19.76 32.34
CA THR A 42 -19.00 21.23 32.42
C THR A 42 -20.38 21.73 32.03
N PRO A 43 -21.05 21.24 30.94
CA PRO A 43 -22.41 21.62 30.63
C PRO A 43 -23.42 21.27 31.72
N ILE A 44 -23.27 20.11 32.35
CA ILE A 44 -24.16 19.67 33.45
C ILE A 44 -24.05 20.62 34.64
N VAL A 45 -22.83 20.89 35.04
CA VAL A 45 -22.58 21.84 36.14
C VAL A 45 -23.06 23.26 35.80
N PHE A 46 -22.81 23.69 34.54
CA PHE A 46 -23.29 24.98 34.04
C PHE A 46 -24.81 25.09 34.13
N LEU A 47 -25.55 24.08 33.68
CA LEU A 47 -27.03 24.04 33.73
C LEU A 47 -27.55 24.07 35.18
N ILE A 48 -26.92 23.32 36.08
CA ILE A 48 -27.28 23.33 37.51
C ILE A 48 -27.12 24.76 38.07
N LEU A 49 -25.99 25.40 37.81
CA LEU A 49 -25.72 26.76 38.30
C LEU A 49 -26.67 27.77 37.64
N LEU A 50 -27.00 27.60 36.37
CA LEU A 50 -27.91 28.47 35.61
C LEU A 50 -29.30 28.55 36.27
N PHE A 51 -29.80 27.47 36.90
CA PHE A 51 -31.11 27.44 37.54
C PHE A 51 -31.08 27.65 39.05
N SER A 52 -29.88 27.66 39.67
CA SER A 52 -29.74 27.74 41.13
C SER A 52 -30.02 29.13 41.73
N PHE A 53 -29.83 30.20 40.96
CA PHE A 53 -29.97 31.59 41.45
C PHE A 53 -31.30 32.22 41.12
N ASP A 54 -31.66 32.28 39.83
CA ASP A 54 -32.96 32.79 39.36
C ASP A 54 -33.40 31.99 38.12
N TRP A 55 -34.47 31.18 38.28
CA TRP A 55 -34.95 30.30 37.19
C TRP A 55 -35.44 31.11 35.96
N ARG A 56 -35.89 32.37 36.10
CA ARG A 56 -36.38 33.22 35.02
C ARG A 56 -35.22 33.67 34.11
N LEU A 57 -34.17 34.17 34.73
CA LEU A 57 -32.92 34.55 34.02
C LEU A 57 -32.28 33.29 33.41
N GLY A 58 -32.32 32.16 34.11
CA GLY A 58 -31.86 30.86 33.61
C GLY A 58 -32.56 30.43 32.34
N LEU A 59 -33.91 30.54 32.29
CA LEU A 59 -34.70 30.23 31.08
C LEU A 59 -34.32 31.14 29.88
N ILE A 60 -34.08 32.42 30.14
CA ILE A 60 -33.67 33.36 29.07
C ILE A 60 -32.28 32.99 28.52
N CYS A 61 -31.34 32.63 29.40
CA CYS A 61 -30.01 32.18 29.01
C CYS A 61 -30.02 30.80 28.30
N LEU A 62 -31.05 30.00 28.49
CA LEU A 62 -31.20 28.71 27.81
C LEU A 62 -31.48 28.86 26.31
N ILE A 63 -32.09 29.97 25.88
CA ILE A 63 -32.46 30.23 24.48
C ILE A 63 -31.22 30.23 23.57
N PRO A 64 -30.16 31.04 23.81
CA PRO A 64 -28.95 30.99 23.02
C PRO A 64 -28.29 29.62 22.99
N ILE A 65 -28.33 28.86 24.10
CA ILE A 65 -27.76 27.51 24.20
C ILE A 65 -28.50 26.55 23.25
N ILE A 66 -29.83 26.58 23.30
CA ILE A 66 -30.66 25.73 22.40
C ILE A 66 -30.38 26.10 20.94
N LEU A 67 -30.29 27.40 20.61
CA LEU A 67 -29.97 27.86 19.27
C LEU A 67 -28.58 27.36 18.82
N CYS A 68 -27.59 27.37 19.71
CA CYS A 68 -26.27 26.80 19.41
C CYS A 68 -26.38 25.31 19.01
N PHE A 69 -27.10 24.49 19.77
CA PHE A 69 -27.28 23.09 19.43
C PHE A 69 -28.05 22.88 18.12
N VAL A 70 -29.07 23.70 17.85
CA VAL A 70 -29.84 23.64 16.60
C VAL A 70 -28.93 23.93 15.39
N PHE A 71 -28.06 24.95 15.48
CA PHE A 71 -27.15 25.32 14.40
C PHE A 71 -25.93 24.39 14.30
N MET A 72 -25.55 23.72 15.39
CA MET A 72 -24.51 22.68 15.35
C MET A 72 -25.02 21.34 14.76
N TYR A 73 -26.30 21.05 14.89
CA TYR A 73 -26.85 19.74 14.49
C TYR A 73 -26.48 19.30 13.05
N PRO A 74 -26.53 20.16 12.02
CA PRO A 74 -26.13 19.80 10.66
C PRO A 74 -24.66 19.37 10.56
N MET A 75 -23.77 19.86 11.44
CA MET A 75 -22.35 19.52 11.43
C MET A 75 -22.07 18.09 11.92
N PHE A 76 -23.03 17.47 12.63
CA PHE A 76 -22.97 16.08 13.08
C PHE A 76 -23.76 15.11 12.19
N SER A 77 -24.30 15.60 11.09
CA SER A 77 -25.07 14.78 10.13
C SER A 77 -24.16 13.78 9.40
N LYS A 78 -24.81 12.69 8.90
CA LYS A 78 -24.12 11.75 7.98
C LYS A 78 -23.49 12.45 6.76
N GLU A 79 -24.15 13.49 6.28
CA GLU A 79 -23.63 14.28 5.14
C GLU A 79 -22.34 14.98 5.46
N SER A 80 -22.22 15.54 6.66
CA SER A 80 -20.98 16.18 7.13
C SER A 80 -19.85 15.16 7.27
N ARG A 81 -20.14 13.95 7.81
CA ARG A 81 -19.17 12.85 7.88
C ARG A 81 -18.71 12.42 6.49
N ASN A 82 -19.61 12.19 5.56
CA ASN A 82 -19.27 11.84 4.18
C ASN A 82 -18.46 12.94 3.49
N SER A 83 -18.73 14.21 3.81
CA SER A 83 -17.96 15.33 3.28
C SER A 83 -16.55 15.38 3.86
N MET A 84 -16.39 15.03 5.14
CA MET A 84 -15.08 14.92 5.77
C MET A 84 -14.25 13.76 5.18
N GLU A 85 -14.87 12.61 4.96
CA GLU A 85 -14.24 11.47 4.29
C GLU A 85 -13.76 11.82 2.87
N LYS A 86 -14.58 12.56 2.10
CA LYS A 86 -14.20 13.08 0.78
C LYS A 86 -13.04 14.08 0.86
N TYR A 87 -13.06 14.97 1.86
CA TYR A 87 -11.99 15.93 2.09
C TYR A 87 -10.65 15.21 2.32
N GLU A 88 -10.64 14.20 3.21
CA GLU A 88 -9.45 13.40 3.47
C GLU A 88 -8.98 12.64 2.22
N LYS A 89 -9.91 12.08 1.42
CA LYS A 89 -9.58 11.41 0.17
C LYS A 89 -8.90 12.34 -0.85
N TYR A 90 -9.45 13.53 -1.08
CA TYR A 90 -8.83 14.50 -2.00
C TYR A 90 -7.47 15.00 -1.50
N LEU A 91 -7.32 15.15 -0.18
CA LEU A 91 -6.05 15.49 0.45
C LEU A 91 -5.01 14.38 0.24
N GLU A 92 -5.42 13.12 0.36
CA GLU A 92 -4.56 11.96 0.12
C GLU A 92 -4.13 11.85 -1.35
N GLU A 93 -5.06 12.01 -2.28
CA GLU A 93 -4.78 12.04 -3.72
C GLU A 93 -3.77 13.16 -4.06
N MET A 94 -3.99 14.36 -3.54
CA MET A 94 -3.05 15.48 -3.74
C MET A 94 -1.65 15.18 -3.16
N ASN A 95 -1.57 14.59 -1.99
CA ASN A 95 -0.30 14.24 -1.37
C ASN A 95 0.41 13.11 -2.14
N GLY A 96 -0.32 12.12 -2.65
CA GLY A 96 0.22 11.06 -3.50
C GLY A 96 0.85 11.62 -4.78
N GLU A 97 0.11 12.46 -5.49
CA GLU A 97 0.59 13.12 -6.71
C GLU A 97 1.76 14.09 -6.45
N ALA A 98 1.80 14.73 -5.27
CA ALA A 98 2.94 15.56 -4.85
C ALA A 98 4.23 14.73 -4.69
N VAL A 99 4.15 13.54 -4.13
CA VAL A 99 5.30 12.63 -4.01
C VAL A 99 5.79 12.20 -5.38
N GLU A 100 4.87 11.85 -6.29
CA GLU A 100 5.24 11.49 -7.67
C GLU A 100 5.86 12.67 -8.42
N TYR A 101 5.36 13.88 -8.21
CA TYR A 101 5.99 15.09 -8.75
C TYR A 101 7.43 15.26 -8.26
N VAL A 102 7.67 15.12 -6.95
CA VAL A 102 9.02 15.24 -6.35
C VAL A 102 9.97 14.19 -6.94
N ARG A 103 9.51 12.96 -7.11
CA ARG A 103 10.28 11.88 -7.77
C ARG A 103 10.60 12.21 -9.23
N GLY A 104 9.69 12.88 -9.93
CA GLY A 104 9.82 13.30 -11.32
C GLY A 104 10.62 14.59 -11.53
N ILE A 105 11.05 15.32 -10.49
CA ILE A 105 11.82 16.57 -10.63
C ILE A 105 13.07 16.45 -11.49
N PRO A 106 13.91 15.39 -11.37
CA PRO A 106 15.07 15.24 -12.26
C PRO A 106 14.68 15.19 -13.73
N VAL A 107 13.59 14.50 -14.05
CA VAL A 107 13.07 14.38 -15.44
C VAL A 107 12.56 15.74 -15.93
N THR A 108 11.75 16.45 -15.13
CA THR A 108 11.26 17.78 -15.51
C THR A 108 12.38 18.76 -15.74
N LYS A 109 13.42 18.73 -14.91
CA LYS A 109 14.60 19.60 -15.09
C LYS A 109 15.40 19.24 -16.33
N ALA A 110 15.62 17.95 -16.59
CA ALA A 110 16.35 17.48 -17.78
C ALA A 110 15.65 17.90 -19.07
N PHE A 111 14.30 17.87 -19.10
CA PHE A 111 13.51 18.25 -20.27
C PHE A 111 12.97 19.68 -20.24
N GLN A 112 13.44 20.52 -19.29
CA GLN A 112 13.04 21.92 -19.12
C GLN A 112 11.50 22.12 -19.05
N GLN A 113 10.80 21.14 -18.47
CA GLN A 113 9.36 21.18 -18.31
C GLN A 113 8.97 21.96 -17.05
N SER A 114 7.78 22.58 -17.09
CA SER A 114 7.20 23.25 -15.92
C SER A 114 6.32 22.29 -15.10
N ILE A 115 5.94 22.72 -13.87
CA ILE A 115 4.99 21.99 -13.02
C ILE A 115 3.66 21.69 -13.74
N TYR A 116 3.24 22.55 -14.69
CA TYR A 116 2.01 22.36 -15.45
C TYR A 116 2.05 21.14 -16.38
N SER A 117 3.23 20.56 -16.65
CA SER A 117 3.36 19.32 -17.39
C SER A 117 2.87 18.10 -16.57
N PHE A 118 2.81 18.21 -15.24
CA PHE A 118 2.21 17.22 -14.34
C PHE A 118 0.72 17.46 -14.16
N LYS A 119 -0.05 17.11 -15.20
CA LYS A 119 -1.49 17.36 -15.24
C LYS A 119 -2.25 16.74 -14.07
N ASN A 120 -1.87 15.53 -13.64
CA ASN A 120 -2.52 14.84 -12.52
C ASN A 120 -2.35 15.63 -11.23
N PHE A 121 -1.13 16.07 -10.90
CA PHE A 121 -0.86 16.85 -9.71
C PHE A 121 -1.63 18.18 -9.71
N ILE A 122 -1.63 18.91 -10.85
CA ILE A 122 -2.39 20.15 -10.97
C ILE A 122 -3.90 19.91 -10.83
N ASN A 123 -4.41 18.81 -11.39
CA ASN A 123 -5.82 18.45 -11.27
C ASN A 123 -6.17 18.07 -9.82
N ALA A 124 -5.33 17.30 -9.14
CA ALA A 124 -5.50 16.95 -7.73
C ALA A 124 -5.54 18.20 -6.84
N ILE A 125 -4.64 19.18 -7.04
CA ILE A 125 -4.66 20.47 -6.35
C ILE A 125 -5.97 21.22 -6.61
N LYS A 126 -6.42 21.29 -7.88
CA LYS A 126 -7.67 21.96 -8.24
C LYS A 126 -8.89 21.29 -7.64
N ASN A 127 -8.95 19.97 -7.67
CA ASN A 127 -10.05 19.19 -7.11
C ASN A 127 -10.11 19.36 -5.59
N TYR A 128 -8.98 19.24 -4.89
CA TYR A 128 -8.89 19.50 -3.46
C TYR A 128 -9.31 20.94 -3.11
N GLY A 129 -8.78 21.94 -3.84
CA GLY A 129 -9.11 23.34 -3.62
C GLY A 129 -10.59 23.66 -3.86
N LYS A 130 -11.17 23.11 -4.94
CA LYS A 130 -12.59 23.26 -5.25
C LYS A 130 -13.46 22.65 -4.15
N PHE A 131 -13.18 21.39 -3.78
CA PHE A 131 -13.94 20.70 -2.74
C PHE A 131 -13.79 21.37 -1.37
N SER A 132 -12.57 21.79 -1.00
CA SER A 132 -12.30 22.53 0.24
C SER A 132 -13.10 23.83 0.31
N ALA A 133 -13.18 24.58 -0.81
CA ALA A 133 -13.99 25.78 -0.89
C ALA A 133 -15.50 25.49 -0.77
N GLU A 134 -16.00 24.47 -1.47
CA GLU A 134 -17.40 24.04 -1.39
C GLU A 134 -17.77 23.59 0.03
N TYR A 135 -16.92 22.80 0.69
CA TYR A 135 -17.10 22.38 2.07
C TYR A 135 -17.11 23.57 3.05
N SER A 136 -16.15 24.49 2.89
CA SER A 136 -16.05 25.69 3.71
C SER A 136 -17.29 26.60 3.55
N MET A 137 -17.80 26.75 2.32
CA MET A 137 -19.01 27.51 2.04
C MET A 137 -20.26 26.84 2.61
N SER A 138 -20.37 25.53 2.57
CA SER A 138 -21.53 24.79 3.11
C SER A 138 -21.62 24.90 4.65
N THR A 139 -20.48 25.00 5.33
CA THR A 139 -20.39 25.15 6.79
C THR A 139 -20.46 26.60 7.26
N HIS A 140 -20.30 27.58 6.36
CA HIS A 140 -20.21 29.01 6.72
C HIS A 140 -21.47 29.54 7.43
N ILE A 141 -22.67 29.25 6.91
CA ILE A 141 -23.94 29.74 7.49
C ILE A 141 -24.20 29.12 8.86
N PRO A 142 -24.15 27.76 9.05
CA PRO A 142 -24.29 27.16 10.37
C PRO A 142 -23.28 27.69 11.38
N MET A 143 -22.02 27.84 11.00
CA MET A 143 -20.94 28.31 11.87
C MET A 143 -21.13 29.77 12.28
N THR A 144 -21.56 30.64 11.33
CA THR A 144 -21.86 32.05 11.62
C THR A 144 -23.06 32.15 12.58
N ALA A 145 -24.13 31.40 12.32
CA ALA A 145 -25.32 31.37 13.18
C ALA A 145 -25.00 30.85 14.59
N PHE A 146 -24.17 29.80 14.69
CA PHE A 146 -23.63 29.32 15.96
C PHE A 146 -22.86 30.42 16.68
N THR A 147 -21.92 31.09 16.01
CA THR A 147 -21.09 32.15 16.59
C THR A 147 -21.92 33.33 17.07
N VAL A 148 -22.93 33.72 16.30
CA VAL A 148 -23.87 34.78 16.70
C VAL A 148 -24.68 34.37 17.90
N SER A 149 -25.18 33.13 17.94
CA SER A 149 -25.97 32.62 19.06
C SER A 149 -25.17 32.54 20.34
N ILE A 150 -23.95 32.04 20.29
CA ILE A 150 -23.09 31.89 21.47
C ILE A 150 -22.65 33.22 22.07
N ASN A 151 -22.54 34.27 21.25
CA ASN A 151 -22.21 35.61 21.72
C ASN A 151 -23.46 36.45 21.97
N GLY A 152 -24.65 35.93 21.65
CA GLY A 152 -25.93 36.64 21.74
C GLY A 152 -26.57 36.70 23.15
N PHE A 153 -25.93 36.12 24.18
CA PHE A 153 -26.50 36.12 25.53
C PHE A 153 -26.89 37.50 26.03
N PHE A 154 -26.03 38.48 25.88
CA PHE A 154 -26.29 39.85 26.36
C PHE A 154 -27.44 40.55 25.62
N ALA A 155 -27.66 40.23 24.35
CA ALA A 155 -28.75 40.77 23.57
C ALA A 155 -30.13 40.35 24.09
N LEU A 156 -30.22 39.20 24.78
CA LEU A 156 -31.45 38.73 25.42
C LEU A 156 -31.46 39.03 26.92
N LEU A 157 -30.34 38.82 27.61
CA LEU A 157 -30.25 38.94 29.05
C LEU A 157 -30.46 40.39 29.55
N ILE A 158 -29.87 41.41 28.86
CA ILE A 158 -29.97 42.81 29.33
C ILE A 158 -31.38 43.32 29.20
N PRO A 159 -32.09 43.24 28.04
CA PRO A 159 -33.47 43.70 27.95
C PRO A 159 -34.43 42.95 28.90
N ALA A 160 -34.23 41.62 29.01
CA ALA A 160 -35.06 40.83 29.92
C ALA A 160 -34.79 41.17 31.38
N GLY A 161 -33.55 41.43 31.78
CA GLY A 161 -33.19 41.86 33.12
C GLY A 161 -33.84 43.19 33.47
N ILE A 162 -33.87 44.18 32.54
CA ILE A 162 -34.54 45.47 32.71
C ILE A 162 -36.04 45.31 32.85
N LEU A 163 -36.66 44.44 32.06
CA LEU A 163 -38.09 44.17 32.12
C LEU A 163 -38.51 43.48 33.43
N LEU A 164 -37.68 42.53 33.93
CA LEU A 164 -37.95 41.78 35.12
C LEU A 164 -37.64 42.55 36.42
N ALA A 165 -36.77 43.56 36.36
CA ALA A 165 -36.43 44.40 37.50
C ALA A 165 -37.62 45.27 38.00
N GLY A 166 -38.56 45.59 37.11
CA GLY A 166 -39.74 46.37 37.47
C GLY A 166 -39.40 47.80 37.96
N SER A 167 -40.33 48.42 38.73
CA SER A 167 -40.17 49.79 39.26
C SER A 167 -39.36 49.88 40.56
N VAL A 168 -39.12 48.74 41.28
CA VAL A 168 -38.30 48.65 42.48
C VAL A 168 -37.24 47.58 42.28
N VAL A 169 -35.99 48.03 42.28
CA VAL A 169 -34.84 47.09 42.12
C VAL A 169 -34.56 46.43 43.47
N ASP A 170 -34.91 45.12 43.58
CA ASP A 170 -34.48 44.29 44.70
C ASP A 170 -32.97 44.01 44.62
N VAL A 171 -32.26 44.27 45.71
CA VAL A 171 -30.80 44.03 45.82
C VAL A 171 -30.42 42.60 45.47
N LYS A 172 -31.28 41.64 45.85
CA LYS A 172 -31.10 40.22 45.54
C LYS A 172 -31.18 39.97 44.04
N PHE A 173 -32.19 40.55 43.37
CA PHE A 173 -32.32 40.43 41.92
C PHE A 173 -31.13 41.03 41.18
N PHE A 174 -30.65 42.23 41.63
CA PHE A 174 -29.49 42.88 41.04
C PHE A 174 -28.21 42.03 41.18
N ALA A 175 -27.98 41.42 42.35
CA ALA A 175 -26.85 40.56 42.58
C ALA A 175 -26.91 39.30 41.68
N ASN A 176 -28.07 38.65 41.55
CA ASN A 176 -28.30 37.56 40.63
C ASN A 176 -28.04 37.98 39.20
N PHE A 177 -28.57 39.11 38.75
CA PHE A 177 -28.39 39.62 37.37
C PHE A 177 -26.89 39.85 37.05
N MET A 178 -26.13 40.48 38.00
CA MET A 178 -24.69 40.63 37.87
C MET A 178 -23.98 39.29 37.77
N PHE A 179 -24.39 38.29 38.53
CA PHE A 179 -23.89 36.92 38.43
C PHE A 179 -24.07 36.39 36.99
N TYR A 180 -25.26 36.51 36.39
CA TYR A 180 -25.50 36.02 35.03
C TYR A 180 -24.67 36.75 33.99
N ILE A 181 -24.46 38.09 34.13
CA ILE A 181 -23.59 38.86 33.23
C ILE A 181 -22.14 38.33 33.23
N ILE A 182 -21.63 37.98 34.43
CA ILE A 182 -20.24 37.48 34.59
C ILE A 182 -20.15 35.99 34.17
N PHE A 183 -21.20 35.21 34.45
CA PHE A 183 -21.21 33.76 34.27
C PHE A 183 -21.49 33.32 32.81
N THR A 184 -22.35 34.03 32.09
CA THR A 184 -22.75 33.60 30.73
C THR A 184 -21.62 33.52 29.71
N PRO A 185 -20.53 34.34 29.74
CA PRO A 185 -19.40 34.15 28.83
C PRO A 185 -18.71 32.79 28.93
N ILE A 186 -18.79 32.13 30.08
CA ILE A 186 -18.26 30.78 30.26
C ILE A 186 -18.92 29.79 29.32
N CYS A 187 -20.20 30.02 28.97
CA CYS A 187 -20.92 29.20 28.01
C CYS A 187 -20.24 29.20 26.63
N ALA A 188 -19.69 30.33 26.21
CA ALA A 188 -18.98 30.41 24.93
C ALA A 188 -17.77 29.47 24.91
N VAL A 189 -16.97 29.46 25.97
CA VAL A 189 -15.81 28.58 26.10
C VAL A 189 -16.24 27.12 26.13
N MET A 190 -17.29 26.83 26.88
CA MET A 190 -17.85 25.48 27.01
C MET A 190 -18.35 24.95 25.66
N MET A 191 -19.12 25.76 24.91
CA MET A 191 -19.64 25.35 23.60
C MET A 191 -18.54 25.15 22.55
N MET A 192 -17.53 26.04 22.54
CA MET A 192 -16.36 25.87 21.69
C MET A 192 -15.60 24.59 22.03
N LYS A 193 -15.46 24.26 23.31
CA LYS A 193 -14.82 23.03 23.74
C LYS A 193 -15.59 21.78 23.30
N ILE A 194 -16.92 21.78 23.41
CA ILE A 194 -17.78 20.69 22.90
C ILE A 194 -17.54 20.52 21.39
N MET A 195 -17.49 21.61 20.64
CA MET A 195 -17.30 21.59 19.21
C MET A 195 -15.92 21.01 18.82
N THR A 196 -14.83 21.49 19.45
CA THR A 196 -13.47 20.98 19.16
C THR A 196 -13.32 19.52 19.53
N VAL A 197 -13.77 19.10 20.72
CA VAL A 197 -13.73 17.69 21.13
C VAL A 197 -14.52 16.79 20.18
N SER A 198 -15.66 17.27 19.67
CA SER A 198 -16.44 16.52 18.70
C SER A 198 -15.74 16.35 17.35
N GLN A 199 -15.04 17.38 16.87
CA GLN A 199 -14.22 17.29 15.67
C GLN A 199 -13.04 16.33 15.85
N ASP A 200 -12.36 16.43 16.98
CA ASP A 200 -11.23 15.55 17.31
C ASP A 200 -11.67 14.10 17.46
N TRP A 201 -12.83 13.84 18.07
CA TRP A 201 -13.46 12.52 18.12
C TRP A 201 -13.72 11.96 16.73
N MET A 202 -14.28 12.79 15.84
CA MET A 202 -14.58 12.38 14.47
C MET A 202 -13.30 12.04 13.70
N LEU A 203 -12.24 12.86 13.81
CA LEU A 203 -10.93 12.59 13.20
C LEU A 203 -10.29 11.30 13.75
N ALA A 204 -10.34 11.11 15.08
CA ALA A 204 -9.81 9.91 15.71
C ALA A 204 -10.60 8.65 15.30
N SER A 205 -11.93 8.76 15.17
CA SER A 205 -12.77 7.67 14.68
C SER A 205 -12.42 7.29 13.23
N CYS A 206 -12.31 8.26 12.32
CA CYS A 206 -11.90 8.00 10.94
C CYS A 206 -10.49 7.38 10.86
N ALA A 207 -9.57 7.82 11.72
CA ALA A 207 -8.23 7.25 11.81
C ALA A 207 -8.26 5.80 12.30
N LEU A 208 -9.10 5.50 13.29
CA LEU A 208 -9.30 4.14 13.79
C LEU A 208 -9.93 3.23 12.74
N ASP A 209 -10.96 3.70 12.04
CA ASP A 209 -11.60 2.97 10.93
C ASP A 209 -10.55 2.58 9.85
N SER A 210 -9.61 3.50 9.55
CA SER A 210 -8.52 3.23 8.60
C SER A 210 -7.53 2.17 9.10
N ILE A 211 -7.21 2.16 10.40
CA ILE A 211 -6.37 1.13 11.02
C ILE A 211 -7.10 -0.21 11.04
N GLU A 212 -8.38 -0.21 11.42
CA GLU A 212 -9.21 -1.43 11.46
C GLU A 212 -9.38 -2.05 10.06
N ALA A 213 -9.48 -1.24 9.01
CA ALA A 213 -9.53 -1.73 7.63
C ALA A 213 -8.29 -2.57 7.30
N ILE A 214 -7.09 -2.13 7.72
CA ILE A 214 -5.85 -2.90 7.54
C ILE A 214 -5.87 -4.18 8.40
N LEU A 215 -6.27 -4.08 9.66
CA LEU A 215 -6.25 -5.22 10.59
C LEU A 215 -7.29 -6.30 10.24
N ASN A 216 -8.42 -5.88 9.67
CA ASN A 216 -9.52 -6.75 9.26
C ASN A 216 -9.39 -7.25 7.82
N GLU A 217 -8.31 -6.86 7.10
CA GLU A 217 -8.04 -7.41 5.77
C GLU A 217 -7.98 -8.93 5.83
N ASN A 218 -8.73 -9.57 4.94
CA ASN A 218 -8.83 -11.02 4.92
C ASN A 218 -7.49 -11.66 4.59
N PRO A 219 -6.83 -12.38 5.53
CA PRO A 219 -5.65 -13.14 5.18
C PRO A 219 -6.04 -14.28 4.23
N LEU A 220 -5.11 -14.71 3.39
CA LEU A 220 -5.27 -15.98 2.70
C LEU A 220 -5.48 -17.07 3.76
N VAL A 221 -6.64 -17.70 3.73
CA VAL A 221 -7.03 -18.68 4.77
C VAL A 221 -6.20 -19.96 4.59
N ASP A 222 -5.41 -20.28 5.60
CA ASP A 222 -4.74 -21.58 5.65
C ASP A 222 -5.77 -22.70 5.88
N PRO A 223 -5.62 -23.85 5.21
CA PRO A 223 -6.56 -24.96 5.37
C PRO A 223 -6.53 -25.52 6.79
N ILE A 224 -7.70 -25.94 7.30
CA ILE A 224 -7.84 -26.56 8.65
C ILE A 224 -7.02 -27.86 8.73
N ASN A 225 -7.01 -28.64 7.64
CA ASN A 225 -6.23 -29.88 7.53
C ASN A 225 -5.23 -29.76 6.38
N PRO A 226 -4.06 -29.13 6.60
CA PRO A 226 -3.09 -28.89 5.55
C PRO A 226 -2.49 -30.19 5.01
N GLN A 227 -2.48 -30.31 3.69
CA GLN A 227 -1.84 -31.40 2.98
C GLN A 227 -0.40 -31.01 2.63
N LYS A 228 0.45 -32.01 2.40
CA LYS A 228 1.82 -31.80 1.90
C LYS A 228 1.90 -32.23 0.44
N PRO A 229 2.65 -31.51 -0.39
CA PRO A 229 2.96 -31.94 -1.74
C PRO A 229 3.60 -33.34 -1.73
N LYS A 230 3.23 -34.21 -2.68
CA LYS A 230 3.80 -35.56 -2.82
C LYS A 230 5.14 -35.54 -3.58
N ASN A 231 5.28 -34.60 -4.49
CA ASN A 231 6.46 -34.33 -5.31
C ASN A 231 6.53 -32.82 -5.60
N HIS A 232 7.37 -32.38 -6.53
CA HIS A 232 7.57 -30.98 -6.85
C HIS A 232 7.10 -30.63 -8.28
N SER A 233 6.14 -31.40 -8.83
CA SER A 233 5.46 -31.08 -10.08
C SER A 233 4.49 -29.91 -9.88
N ILE A 234 4.17 -29.18 -10.96
CA ILE A 234 3.23 -28.09 -10.96
C ILE A 234 2.22 -28.30 -12.09
N GLU A 235 0.93 -28.12 -11.79
CA GLU A 235 -0.14 -28.29 -12.76
C GLU A 235 -1.20 -27.20 -12.60
N PHE A 236 -1.55 -26.57 -13.73
CA PHE A 236 -2.67 -25.61 -13.85
C PHE A 236 -3.79 -26.29 -14.61
N GLU A 237 -5.01 -26.25 -14.08
CA GLU A 237 -6.21 -26.84 -14.69
C GLU A 237 -7.30 -25.78 -14.82
N GLY A 238 -7.54 -25.33 -16.06
CA GLY A 238 -8.62 -24.38 -16.38
C GLY A 238 -8.56 -23.09 -15.57
N VAL A 239 -7.38 -22.47 -15.45
CA VAL A 239 -7.20 -21.33 -14.56
C VAL A 239 -7.63 -20.02 -15.21
N TYR A 240 -8.55 -19.31 -14.52
CA TYR A 240 -8.93 -17.93 -14.80
C TYR A 240 -8.52 -17.04 -13.65
N PHE A 241 -8.00 -15.86 -13.94
CA PHE A 241 -7.54 -14.94 -12.93
C PHE A 241 -7.65 -13.46 -13.33
N ASP A 242 -8.09 -12.62 -12.37
CA ASP A 242 -8.07 -11.16 -12.42
C ASP A 242 -7.55 -10.58 -11.12
N TYR A 243 -6.86 -9.45 -11.20
CA TYR A 243 -6.59 -8.63 -10.02
C TYR A 243 -7.85 -7.86 -9.61
N GLU A 244 -8.08 -7.68 -8.31
CA GLU A 244 -9.31 -7.07 -7.74
C GLU A 244 -9.71 -5.71 -8.31
N ASN A 245 -8.80 -5.00 -8.98
CA ASN A 245 -9.04 -3.67 -9.56
C ASN A 245 -8.88 -3.66 -11.10
N ALA A 246 -9.06 -4.78 -11.77
CA ALA A 246 -9.03 -4.81 -13.24
C ALA A 246 -10.33 -4.20 -13.79
N ASP A 247 -10.25 -2.95 -14.28
CA ASP A 247 -11.33 -2.30 -15.03
C ASP A 247 -11.40 -2.91 -16.43
N GLY A 248 -12.06 -4.04 -16.60
CA GLY A 248 -12.24 -4.66 -17.91
C GLY A 248 -13.08 -5.94 -17.91
N ASP A 249 -13.76 -6.22 -19.01
CA ASP A 249 -14.53 -7.45 -19.22
C ASP A 249 -13.65 -8.67 -19.58
N GLU A 250 -12.35 -8.50 -19.79
CA GLU A 250 -11.42 -9.55 -20.18
C GLU A 250 -10.53 -9.97 -19.02
N HIS A 251 -10.52 -11.27 -18.70
CA HIS A 251 -9.63 -11.85 -17.70
C HIS A 251 -8.15 -11.70 -18.08
N ILE A 252 -7.29 -11.44 -17.09
CA ILE A 252 -5.83 -11.40 -17.30
C ILE A 252 -5.28 -12.77 -17.64
N LEU A 253 -5.84 -13.84 -17.03
CA LEU A 253 -5.59 -15.23 -17.44
C LEU A 253 -6.90 -15.89 -17.81
N ASN A 254 -6.90 -16.57 -18.98
CA ASN A 254 -8.06 -17.18 -19.61
C ASN A 254 -7.78 -18.64 -19.92
N ASP A 255 -8.39 -19.56 -19.15
CA ASP A 255 -8.30 -21.00 -19.37
C ASP A 255 -6.84 -21.51 -19.51
N VAL A 256 -6.00 -21.11 -18.55
CA VAL A 256 -4.59 -21.52 -18.55
C VAL A 256 -4.48 -22.96 -18.09
N ASN A 257 -3.92 -23.80 -18.96
CA ASN A 257 -3.60 -25.20 -18.71
C ASN A 257 -2.11 -25.42 -18.98
N LEU A 258 -1.34 -25.85 -17.97
CA LEU A 258 0.09 -26.20 -18.11
C LEU A 258 0.48 -27.28 -17.13
N LYS A 259 1.52 -28.04 -17.49
CA LYS A 259 2.08 -29.08 -16.65
C LYS A 259 3.61 -29.03 -16.68
N ILE A 260 4.21 -28.99 -15.49
CA ILE A 260 5.65 -29.00 -15.28
C ILE A 260 5.96 -30.21 -14.42
N ASN A 261 6.80 -31.11 -14.89
CA ASN A 261 7.20 -32.29 -14.13
C ASN A 261 8.25 -31.94 -13.09
N GLU A 262 8.42 -32.83 -12.10
CA GLU A 262 9.49 -32.69 -11.12
C GLU A 262 10.86 -32.68 -11.79
N ASN A 263 11.75 -31.78 -11.38
CA ASN A 263 13.09 -31.56 -11.94
C ASN A 263 13.11 -31.14 -13.43
N GLU A 264 12.01 -30.63 -13.95
CA GLU A 264 11.92 -30.06 -15.31
C GLU A 264 12.21 -28.55 -15.27
N THR A 265 12.97 -28.07 -16.22
CA THR A 265 13.22 -26.64 -16.43
C THR A 265 12.31 -26.10 -17.53
N VAL A 266 11.42 -25.19 -17.20
CA VAL A 266 10.43 -24.64 -18.11
C VAL A 266 10.59 -23.14 -18.26
N ALA A 267 10.42 -22.63 -19.49
CA ALA A 267 10.40 -21.20 -19.77
C ALA A 267 9.00 -20.71 -20.16
N LEU A 268 8.61 -19.58 -19.58
CA LEU A 268 7.45 -18.79 -20.01
C LEU A 268 7.93 -17.64 -20.89
N VAL A 269 7.54 -17.61 -22.16
CA VAL A 269 7.92 -16.59 -23.13
C VAL A 269 6.67 -15.95 -23.76
N GLY A 270 6.82 -14.83 -24.44
CA GLY A 270 5.70 -14.14 -25.10
C GLY A 270 5.78 -12.62 -24.94
N PRO A 271 4.88 -11.86 -25.54
CA PRO A 271 4.85 -10.40 -25.48
C PRO A 271 4.71 -9.87 -24.05
N SER A 272 5.17 -8.64 -23.82
CA SER A 272 4.96 -7.93 -22.54
C SER A 272 3.47 -7.79 -22.26
N GLY A 273 3.07 -7.97 -20.99
CA GLY A 273 1.65 -7.95 -20.60
C GLY A 273 0.87 -9.24 -20.91
N GLY A 274 1.49 -10.27 -21.48
CA GLY A 274 0.81 -11.53 -21.84
C GLY A 274 0.37 -12.41 -20.66
N GLY A 275 0.71 -12.09 -19.39
CA GLY A 275 0.30 -12.86 -18.21
C GLY A 275 1.39 -13.76 -17.61
N LYS A 276 2.63 -13.73 -18.12
CA LYS A 276 3.74 -14.61 -17.66
C LYS A 276 4.05 -14.47 -16.16
N THR A 277 4.28 -13.25 -15.69
CA THR A 277 4.56 -12.96 -14.26
C THR A 277 3.36 -13.32 -13.39
N THR A 278 2.15 -13.14 -13.90
CA THR A 278 0.92 -13.54 -13.20
C THR A 278 0.86 -15.06 -13.00
N ILE A 279 1.10 -15.85 -14.06
CA ILE A 279 1.18 -17.32 -13.94
C ILE A 279 2.18 -17.72 -12.88
N ALA A 280 3.40 -17.18 -12.92
CA ALA A 280 4.45 -17.50 -11.96
C ALA A 280 4.09 -17.09 -10.52
N SER A 281 3.41 -15.96 -10.33
CA SER A 281 3.02 -15.43 -9.03
C SER A 281 1.85 -16.18 -8.37
N LEU A 282 1.07 -16.91 -9.15
CA LEU A 282 -0.02 -17.75 -8.63
C LEU A 282 0.49 -19.08 -8.04
N ILE A 283 1.64 -19.58 -8.46
CA ILE A 283 2.22 -20.83 -7.95
C ILE A 283 2.50 -20.74 -6.44
N PRO A 284 3.17 -19.69 -5.92
CA PRO A 284 3.35 -19.50 -4.48
C PRO A 284 2.08 -19.04 -3.76
N ARG A 285 0.94 -18.98 -4.43
CA ARG A 285 -0.34 -18.51 -3.90
C ARG A 285 -0.24 -17.09 -3.35
N PHE A 286 0.37 -16.16 -4.11
CA PHE A 286 0.33 -14.74 -3.75
C PHE A 286 -1.07 -14.16 -3.90
N TRP A 287 -1.90 -14.78 -4.75
CA TRP A 287 -3.33 -14.58 -4.93
C TRP A 287 -4.03 -15.92 -5.11
N ASP A 288 -5.29 -16.01 -4.77
CA ASP A 288 -6.14 -17.14 -5.14
C ASP A 288 -6.74 -16.94 -6.54
N VAL A 289 -6.93 -18.02 -7.27
CA VAL A 289 -7.51 -17.98 -8.63
C VAL A 289 -9.03 -17.79 -8.57
N ASN A 290 -9.59 -17.10 -9.58
CA ASN A 290 -11.04 -16.92 -9.68
C ASN A 290 -11.75 -18.21 -10.05
N GLN A 291 -11.18 -19.00 -10.99
CA GLN A 291 -11.70 -20.31 -11.39
C GLN A 291 -10.52 -21.25 -11.68
N GLY A 292 -10.79 -22.55 -11.66
CA GLY A 292 -9.79 -23.59 -11.87
C GLY A 292 -9.02 -23.98 -10.62
N SER A 293 -7.91 -24.67 -10.83
CA SER A 293 -7.03 -25.13 -9.75
C SER A 293 -5.56 -25.06 -10.14
N ILE A 294 -4.70 -24.80 -9.15
CA ILE A 294 -3.24 -24.90 -9.27
C ILE A 294 -2.79 -25.94 -8.27
N LYS A 295 -2.04 -26.95 -8.75
CA LYS A 295 -1.54 -28.02 -7.92
C LYS A 295 -0.02 -28.00 -7.85
N VAL A 296 0.51 -28.30 -6.67
CA VAL A 296 1.93 -28.57 -6.43
C VAL A 296 2.02 -29.97 -5.84
N GLY A 297 2.70 -30.89 -6.54
CA GLY A 297 2.82 -32.27 -6.12
C GLY A 297 1.46 -32.97 -5.96
N ASP A 298 0.57 -32.83 -6.95
CA ASP A 298 -0.82 -33.32 -6.99
C ASP A 298 -1.76 -32.77 -5.91
N VAL A 299 -1.36 -31.74 -5.17
CA VAL A 299 -2.17 -31.13 -4.11
C VAL A 299 -2.47 -29.67 -4.49
N ASP A 300 -3.76 -29.29 -4.46
CA ASP A 300 -4.18 -27.90 -4.70
C ASP A 300 -3.48 -26.96 -3.71
N VAL A 301 -2.91 -25.87 -4.20
CA VAL A 301 -2.17 -24.88 -3.39
C VAL A 301 -3.01 -24.32 -2.25
N ARG A 302 -4.35 -24.27 -2.40
CA ARG A 302 -5.28 -23.84 -1.35
C ARG A 302 -5.40 -24.85 -0.21
N SER A 303 -5.03 -26.10 -0.46
CA SER A 303 -5.00 -27.19 0.54
C SER A 303 -3.64 -27.36 1.21
N ILE A 304 -2.62 -26.61 0.80
CA ILE A 304 -1.29 -26.58 1.40
C ILE A 304 -1.20 -25.37 2.34
N SER A 305 -0.61 -25.53 3.54
CA SER A 305 -0.39 -24.34 4.39
C SER A 305 0.61 -23.38 3.74
N THR A 306 0.39 -22.08 3.89
CA THR A 306 1.27 -21.03 3.33
C THR A 306 2.73 -21.25 3.72
N LYS A 307 2.99 -21.66 4.97
CA LYS A 307 4.33 -21.96 5.46
C LYS A 307 4.98 -23.13 4.71
N GLU A 308 4.25 -24.22 4.45
CA GLU A 308 4.78 -25.38 3.72
C GLU A 308 4.98 -25.07 2.24
N LEU A 309 4.04 -24.34 1.62
CA LEU A 309 4.17 -23.90 0.23
C LEU A 309 5.40 -23.00 0.05
N MET A 310 5.55 -21.99 0.92
CA MET A 310 6.71 -21.09 0.89
C MET A 310 8.03 -21.81 1.19
N LYS A 311 8.04 -22.90 1.95
CA LYS A 311 9.24 -23.71 2.17
C LYS A 311 9.70 -24.40 0.88
N ASN A 312 8.75 -24.83 0.05
CA ASN A 312 9.03 -25.57 -1.19
C ASN A 312 9.34 -24.68 -2.40
N ILE A 313 9.12 -23.36 -2.34
CA ILE A 313 9.28 -22.46 -3.49
C ILE A 313 10.28 -21.36 -3.16
N SER A 314 11.29 -21.14 -3.99
CA SER A 314 12.13 -19.94 -4.03
C SER A 314 11.68 -19.05 -5.19
N PHE A 315 11.38 -17.78 -4.91
CA PHE A 315 10.99 -16.82 -5.92
C PHE A 315 12.04 -15.71 -6.01
N VAL A 316 12.60 -15.48 -7.21
CA VAL A 316 13.50 -14.37 -7.51
C VAL A 316 12.74 -13.38 -8.38
N PHE A 317 12.42 -12.22 -7.80
CA PHE A 317 11.63 -11.17 -8.46
C PHE A 317 12.45 -10.40 -9.49
N GLN A 318 11.77 -9.87 -10.51
CA GLN A 318 12.35 -8.97 -11.52
C GLN A 318 13.02 -7.75 -10.89
N ASN A 319 12.30 -7.05 -10.01
CA ASN A 319 12.81 -5.92 -9.26
C ASN A 319 13.39 -6.40 -7.93
N THR A 320 14.70 -6.55 -7.90
CA THR A 320 15.42 -7.01 -6.72
C THR A 320 15.47 -5.91 -5.67
N THR A 321 14.84 -6.13 -4.52
CA THR A 321 14.92 -5.23 -3.37
C THR A 321 15.89 -5.80 -2.33
N LEU A 322 16.93 -5.03 -1.99
CA LEU A 322 17.80 -5.29 -0.86
C LEU A 322 17.39 -4.36 0.30
N PHE A 323 17.39 -4.90 1.51
CA PHE A 323 17.09 -4.13 2.71
C PHE A 323 18.31 -3.27 3.08
N LYS A 324 18.07 -2.11 3.72
CA LYS A 324 19.10 -1.29 4.32
C LYS A 324 19.68 -2.01 5.54
N ASP A 325 20.55 -2.99 5.26
CA ASP A 325 21.20 -3.86 6.24
C ASP A 325 22.48 -4.43 5.65
N SER A 326 23.23 -5.21 6.42
CA SER A 326 24.43 -5.89 5.93
C SER A 326 24.11 -6.88 4.79
N ILE A 327 25.07 -7.17 3.94
CA ILE A 327 24.95 -8.22 2.92
C ILE A 327 24.66 -9.56 3.59
N TYR A 328 25.32 -9.84 4.71
CA TYR A 328 25.04 -11.03 5.51
C TYR A 328 23.56 -11.16 5.86
N ASN A 329 22.96 -10.15 6.47
CA ASN A 329 21.56 -10.15 6.84
C ASN A 329 20.64 -10.23 5.63
N ASN A 330 20.96 -9.54 4.56
CA ASN A 330 20.24 -9.61 3.30
C ASN A 330 20.16 -11.01 2.71
N VAL A 331 21.21 -11.81 2.81
CA VAL A 331 21.22 -13.20 2.33
C VAL A 331 20.62 -14.16 3.37
N ALA A 332 20.91 -13.97 4.65
CA ALA A 332 20.45 -14.83 5.74
C ALA A 332 18.94 -14.90 5.91
N ILE A 333 18.18 -13.90 5.37
CA ILE A 333 16.71 -13.95 5.26
C ILE A 333 16.24 -15.23 4.53
N GLY A 334 17.03 -15.77 3.59
CA GLY A 334 16.68 -16.97 2.84
C GLY A 334 16.49 -18.21 3.74
N ARG A 335 17.21 -18.32 4.85
CA ARG A 335 17.12 -19.44 5.80
C ARG A 335 17.38 -18.99 7.23
N LYS A 336 16.33 -19.08 8.09
CA LYS A 336 16.46 -18.74 9.52
C LYS A 336 17.53 -19.59 10.19
N GLY A 337 18.49 -18.94 10.86
CA GLY A 337 19.57 -19.60 11.58
C GLY A 337 20.73 -20.07 10.69
N ALA A 338 20.85 -19.57 9.47
CA ALA A 338 22.00 -19.83 8.60
C ALA A 338 23.30 -19.34 9.25
N SER A 339 24.35 -20.18 9.16
CA SER A 339 25.68 -19.78 9.63
C SER A 339 26.36 -18.80 8.67
N ARG A 340 27.42 -18.12 9.13
CA ARG A 340 28.22 -17.25 8.25
C ARG A 340 28.84 -18.04 7.10
N ASP A 341 29.23 -19.28 7.33
CA ASP A 341 29.82 -20.13 6.29
C ASP A 341 28.79 -20.55 5.24
N ASP A 342 27.52 -20.80 5.65
CA ASP A 342 26.44 -21.07 4.71
C ASP A 342 26.19 -19.85 3.80
N VAL A 343 26.17 -18.64 4.37
CA VAL A 343 25.98 -17.40 3.62
C VAL A 343 27.15 -17.15 2.65
N LYS A 344 28.42 -17.37 3.10
CA LYS A 344 29.59 -17.25 2.22
C LYS A 344 29.53 -18.25 1.06
N LYS A 345 29.15 -19.50 1.33
CA LYS A 345 28.99 -20.51 0.27
C LYS A 345 27.90 -20.11 -0.74
N ALA A 346 26.76 -19.59 -0.26
CA ALA A 346 25.72 -19.13 -1.14
C ALA A 346 26.15 -17.95 -2.02
N LEU A 347 26.88 -17.00 -1.46
CA LEU A 347 27.46 -15.86 -2.19
C LEU A 347 28.49 -16.32 -3.23
N SER A 348 29.38 -17.24 -2.91
CA SER A 348 30.36 -17.75 -3.85
C SER A 348 29.71 -18.54 -5.00
N LEU A 349 28.70 -19.37 -4.72
CA LEU A 349 27.92 -20.06 -5.75
C LEU A 349 27.22 -19.11 -6.73
N THR A 350 26.88 -17.90 -6.27
CA THR A 350 26.25 -16.87 -7.10
C THR A 350 27.26 -15.85 -7.65
N GLN A 351 28.54 -16.20 -7.64
CA GLN A 351 29.62 -15.39 -8.21
C GLN A 351 29.65 -13.96 -7.59
N CYS A 352 29.50 -13.85 -6.25
CA CYS A 352 29.54 -12.58 -5.53
C CYS A 352 30.90 -12.30 -4.87
N ASP A 353 31.92 -13.16 -5.05
CA ASP A 353 33.21 -13.01 -4.39
C ASP A 353 33.88 -11.68 -4.76
N ASP A 354 33.81 -11.28 -6.03
CA ASP A 354 34.27 -9.97 -6.54
C ASP A 354 33.60 -8.80 -5.81
N ILE A 355 32.30 -8.87 -5.59
CA ILE A 355 31.55 -7.82 -4.89
C ILE A 355 32.02 -7.71 -3.44
N ILE A 356 32.18 -8.86 -2.78
CA ILE A 356 32.53 -8.92 -1.36
C ILE A 356 33.94 -8.43 -1.12
N ASP A 357 34.89 -8.75 -2.02
CA ASP A 357 36.28 -8.37 -1.92
C ASP A 357 36.52 -6.86 -2.13
N GLU A 358 35.67 -6.19 -2.91
CA GLU A 358 35.70 -4.75 -3.13
C GLU A 358 35.11 -3.93 -1.97
N LEU A 359 34.36 -4.56 -1.07
CA LEU A 359 33.64 -3.86 -0.01
C LEU A 359 34.48 -3.75 1.27
N PRO A 360 34.45 -2.58 1.97
CA PRO A 360 35.33 -2.29 3.10
C PRO A 360 35.15 -3.28 4.28
N ASP A 361 33.95 -3.72 4.55
CA ASP A 361 33.63 -4.66 5.64
C ASP A 361 33.16 -6.03 5.10
N GLY A 362 33.43 -6.32 3.82
CA GLY A 362 33.01 -7.57 3.18
C GLY A 362 31.52 -7.84 3.33
N ILE A 363 31.15 -9.04 3.83
CA ILE A 363 29.73 -9.43 4.01
C ILE A 363 29.00 -8.61 5.08
N ASP A 364 29.71 -7.88 5.95
CA ASP A 364 29.12 -7.04 7.00
C ASP A 364 28.85 -5.60 6.51
N THR A 365 29.26 -5.27 5.30
CA THR A 365 28.98 -3.96 4.70
C THR A 365 27.49 -3.70 4.62
N VAL A 366 27.04 -2.58 5.18
CA VAL A 366 25.64 -2.12 5.13
C VAL A 366 25.41 -1.44 3.78
N ILE A 367 24.41 -1.91 3.06
CA ILE A 367 23.98 -1.38 1.77
C ILE A 367 22.79 -0.43 1.92
N GLY A 368 22.72 0.60 1.08
CA GLY A 368 21.63 1.61 1.09
C GLY A 368 22.11 3.01 1.44
N SER A 369 21.25 3.87 1.97
CA SER A 369 21.28 5.34 1.95
C SER A 369 22.50 6.08 2.52
N GLU A 370 23.56 5.43 3.00
CA GLU A 370 24.71 6.14 3.60
C GLU A 370 26.09 5.74 3.03
N GLY A 371 26.13 5.04 1.90
CA GLY A 371 27.47 4.84 1.36
C GLY A 371 27.60 3.87 0.20
N THR A 372 27.22 2.63 0.36
CA THR A 372 27.53 1.63 -0.66
C THR A 372 26.31 1.33 -1.51
N TYR A 373 26.36 1.77 -2.77
CA TYR A 373 25.37 1.42 -3.79
C TYR A 373 25.90 0.29 -4.66
N LEU A 374 25.11 -0.74 -4.81
CA LEU A 374 25.40 -1.86 -5.71
C LEU A 374 24.73 -1.63 -7.06
N SER A 375 25.38 -2.06 -8.15
CA SER A 375 24.77 -2.09 -9.47
C SER A 375 23.56 -3.04 -9.52
N GLY A 376 22.67 -2.90 -10.50
CA GLY A 376 21.54 -3.80 -10.66
C GLY A 376 21.94 -5.27 -10.78
N GLY A 377 22.98 -5.59 -11.51
CA GLY A 377 23.53 -6.94 -11.64
C GLY A 377 24.12 -7.49 -10.34
N GLN A 378 24.80 -6.66 -9.55
CA GLN A 378 25.30 -7.03 -8.23
C GLN A 378 24.16 -7.32 -7.25
N GLN A 379 23.14 -6.45 -7.20
CA GLN A 379 21.94 -6.67 -6.39
C GLN A 379 21.26 -7.99 -6.75
N GLN A 380 21.18 -8.30 -8.03
CA GLN A 380 20.56 -9.52 -8.53
C GLN A 380 21.34 -10.77 -8.14
N ARG A 381 22.67 -10.76 -8.20
CA ARG A 381 23.52 -11.87 -7.72
C ARG A 381 23.33 -12.13 -6.22
N ILE A 382 23.18 -11.09 -5.40
CA ILE A 382 22.86 -11.22 -3.97
C ILE A 382 21.46 -11.78 -3.75
N ALA A 383 20.47 -11.40 -4.57
CA ALA A 383 19.14 -11.99 -4.49
C ALA A 383 19.11 -13.47 -4.89
N LEU A 384 19.91 -13.86 -5.87
CA LEU A 384 20.13 -15.28 -6.19
C LEU A 384 20.77 -16.03 -5.02
N ALA A 385 21.70 -15.41 -4.26
CA ALA A 385 22.26 -16.03 -3.05
C ALA A 385 21.21 -16.31 -1.98
N ARG A 386 20.15 -15.47 -1.86
CA ARG A 386 19.00 -15.78 -1.01
C ARG A 386 18.30 -17.07 -1.43
N ALA A 387 18.11 -17.27 -2.74
CA ALA A 387 17.44 -18.44 -3.30
C ALA A 387 18.30 -19.70 -3.12
N VAL A 388 19.61 -19.60 -3.31
CA VAL A 388 20.60 -20.66 -3.03
C VAL A 388 20.54 -21.06 -1.56
N LEU A 389 20.60 -20.09 -0.65
CA LEU A 389 20.61 -20.36 0.79
C LEU A 389 19.31 -21.00 1.27
N LYS A 390 18.18 -20.65 0.66
CA LYS A 390 16.88 -21.23 0.94
C LYS A 390 16.80 -22.69 0.52
N ASP A 391 17.45 -23.06 -0.57
CA ASP A 391 17.56 -24.39 -1.13
C ASP A 391 16.21 -25.09 -1.34
N ALA A 392 15.24 -24.35 -1.88
CA ALA A 392 13.91 -24.88 -2.18
C ALA A 392 13.93 -25.77 -3.43
N PRO A 393 13.10 -26.84 -3.50
CA PRO A 393 13.04 -27.75 -4.65
C PRO A 393 12.39 -27.13 -5.91
N ILE A 394 11.58 -26.09 -5.74
CA ILE A 394 10.98 -25.32 -6.85
C ILE A 394 11.60 -23.94 -6.87
N ILE A 395 12.09 -23.51 -8.04
CA ILE A 395 12.67 -22.17 -8.25
C ILE A 395 11.88 -21.44 -9.33
N ILE A 396 11.45 -20.22 -9.02
CA ILE A 396 10.80 -19.32 -9.96
C ILE A 396 11.72 -18.12 -10.17
N LEU A 397 12.12 -17.88 -11.43
CA LEU A 397 13.01 -16.80 -11.83
C LEU A 397 12.24 -15.82 -12.73
N ASP A 398 11.93 -14.64 -12.22
CA ASP A 398 11.26 -13.60 -13.01
C ASP A 398 12.31 -12.62 -13.55
N GLU A 399 12.57 -12.68 -14.87
CA GLU A 399 13.53 -11.81 -15.59
C GLU A 399 14.90 -11.67 -14.93
N ALA A 400 15.47 -12.73 -14.44
CA ALA A 400 16.71 -12.72 -13.66
C ALA A 400 17.96 -12.12 -14.39
N THR A 401 17.84 -11.59 -15.63
CA THR A 401 18.98 -11.04 -16.40
C THR A 401 18.70 -9.68 -17.06
N ALA A 402 17.57 -9.04 -16.79
CA ALA A 402 17.08 -7.90 -17.57
C ALA A 402 17.96 -6.62 -17.45
N LEU A 403 18.60 -6.40 -16.32
CA LEU A 403 19.33 -5.15 -16.00
C LEU A 403 20.87 -5.31 -15.93
N ALA A 404 21.41 -6.47 -16.34
CA ALA A 404 22.83 -6.74 -16.26
C ALA A 404 23.55 -6.31 -17.55
N ASP A 405 24.74 -5.70 -17.40
CA ASP A 405 25.71 -5.56 -18.47
C ASP A 405 26.24 -6.94 -18.93
N PRO A 406 26.91 -7.05 -20.07
CA PRO A 406 27.31 -8.36 -20.61
C PRO A 406 28.18 -9.21 -19.69
N GLU A 407 29.01 -8.59 -18.84
CA GLU A 407 29.88 -9.29 -17.90
C GLU A 407 29.07 -9.85 -16.72
N ASN A 408 28.23 -9.04 -16.12
CA ASN A 408 27.32 -9.48 -15.06
C ASN A 408 26.29 -10.50 -15.59
N GLU A 409 25.84 -10.36 -16.84
CA GLU A 409 24.94 -11.35 -17.45
C GLU A 409 25.55 -12.75 -17.49
N TYR A 410 26.82 -12.86 -17.91
CA TYR A 410 27.53 -14.14 -17.90
C TYR A 410 27.60 -14.76 -16.48
N LEU A 411 27.97 -13.93 -15.49
CA LEU A 411 28.05 -14.38 -14.08
C LEU A 411 26.68 -14.80 -13.53
N ILE A 412 25.61 -14.07 -13.85
CA ILE A 412 24.24 -14.43 -13.47
C ILE A 412 23.80 -15.75 -14.14
N GLN A 413 24.07 -15.94 -15.43
CA GLN A 413 23.75 -17.18 -16.13
C GLN A 413 24.50 -18.36 -15.52
N LYS A 414 25.76 -18.21 -15.17
CA LYS A 414 26.55 -19.22 -14.49
C LYS A 414 25.95 -19.55 -13.11
N ALA A 415 25.58 -18.53 -12.33
CA ALA A 415 24.90 -18.72 -11.05
C ALA A 415 23.57 -19.47 -11.22
N ILE A 416 22.73 -19.05 -12.18
CA ILE A 416 21.44 -19.74 -12.47
C ILE A 416 21.67 -21.20 -12.79
N SER A 417 22.63 -21.52 -13.65
CA SER A 417 22.95 -22.90 -14.04
C SER A 417 23.35 -23.79 -12.85
N GLU A 418 24.02 -23.23 -11.84
CA GLU A 418 24.40 -23.98 -10.64
C GLU A 418 23.20 -24.20 -9.68
N ILE A 419 22.33 -23.19 -9.54
CA ILE A 419 21.22 -23.26 -8.57
C ILE A 419 20.02 -24.04 -9.08
N THR A 420 19.93 -24.29 -10.39
CA THR A 420 18.80 -24.98 -11.03
C THR A 420 19.01 -26.50 -11.15
N LYS A 421 20.19 -27.02 -10.82
CA LYS A 421 20.49 -28.45 -10.88
C LYS A 421 19.55 -29.24 -9.97
N ASP A 422 18.96 -30.30 -10.51
CA ASP A 422 18.06 -31.20 -9.80
C ASP A 422 16.86 -30.52 -9.12
N LYS A 423 16.34 -29.47 -9.76
CA LYS A 423 15.19 -28.70 -9.25
C LYS A 423 14.15 -28.47 -10.34
N THR A 424 12.90 -28.28 -9.92
CA THR A 424 11.83 -27.82 -10.80
C THR A 424 11.96 -26.31 -10.99
N VAL A 425 12.15 -25.87 -12.23
CA VAL A 425 12.50 -24.46 -12.54
C VAL A 425 11.50 -23.84 -13.47
N ILE A 426 10.99 -22.68 -13.11
CA ILE A 426 10.17 -21.83 -13.97
C ILE A 426 10.95 -20.55 -14.24
N MET A 427 11.24 -20.27 -15.50
CA MET A 427 11.94 -19.07 -15.94
C MET A 427 10.99 -18.18 -16.76
N ILE A 428 10.79 -16.94 -16.34
CA ILE A 428 10.17 -15.93 -17.20
C ILE A 428 11.30 -15.26 -17.96
N ALA A 429 11.31 -15.41 -19.28
CA ALA A 429 12.40 -14.91 -20.09
C ALA A 429 11.95 -13.79 -21.02
N HIS A 430 12.65 -12.66 -20.94
CA HIS A 430 12.62 -11.59 -21.94
C HIS A 430 13.75 -11.73 -22.98
N ARG A 431 14.80 -12.50 -22.67
CA ARG A 431 15.88 -12.80 -23.61
C ARG A 431 15.75 -14.26 -24.07
N LEU A 432 15.47 -14.45 -25.34
CA LEU A 432 15.27 -15.78 -25.91
C LEU A 432 16.55 -16.64 -25.90
N SER A 433 17.74 -16.01 -25.82
CA SER A 433 18.99 -16.75 -25.68
C SER A 433 19.07 -17.64 -24.44
N SER A 434 18.43 -17.23 -23.33
CA SER A 434 18.47 -17.97 -22.06
C SER A 434 17.58 -19.21 -22.04
N VAL A 435 16.62 -19.34 -22.97
CA VAL A 435 15.63 -20.42 -23.00
C VAL A 435 15.91 -21.51 -24.02
N LYS A 436 17.02 -21.42 -24.75
CA LYS A 436 17.37 -22.39 -25.80
C LYS A 436 17.53 -23.84 -25.28
N ASN A 437 18.02 -23.98 -24.05
CA ASN A 437 18.40 -25.25 -23.47
C ASN A 437 17.43 -25.73 -22.38
N VAL A 438 16.24 -25.13 -22.28
CA VAL A 438 15.20 -25.59 -21.32
C VAL A 438 14.48 -26.82 -21.88
N ASP A 439 13.91 -27.63 -20.99
CA ASP A 439 13.20 -28.85 -21.37
C ASP A 439 11.92 -28.54 -22.13
N LYS A 440 11.20 -27.48 -21.69
CA LYS A 440 9.92 -27.07 -22.29
C LYS A 440 9.74 -25.57 -22.28
N ILE A 441 9.12 -25.06 -23.31
CA ILE A 441 8.77 -23.64 -23.47
C ILE A 441 7.25 -23.53 -23.62
N TYR A 442 6.63 -22.64 -22.87
CA TYR A 442 5.25 -22.21 -23.02
C TYR A 442 5.20 -20.79 -23.54
N VAL A 443 4.51 -20.58 -24.66
CA VAL A 443 4.28 -19.26 -25.22
C VAL A 443 2.96 -18.72 -24.69
N VAL A 444 3.03 -17.59 -23.99
CA VAL A 444 1.90 -16.94 -23.33
C VAL A 444 1.54 -15.67 -24.06
N GLU A 445 0.31 -15.60 -24.60
CA GLU A 445 -0.23 -14.42 -25.28
C GLU A 445 -1.67 -14.18 -24.84
N ASN A 446 -2.00 -12.94 -24.49
CA ASN A 446 -3.34 -12.51 -24.04
C ASN A 446 -3.95 -13.43 -22.96
N GLY A 447 -3.13 -13.77 -21.96
CA GLY A 447 -3.55 -14.59 -20.84
C GLY A 447 -3.77 -16.08 -21.15
N ARG A 448 -3.34 -16.58 -22.31
CA ARG A 448 -3.48 -17.99 -22.73
C ARG A 448 -2.15 -18.60 -23.09
N ILE A 449 -2.04 -19.91 -22.96
CA ILE A 449 -0.93 -20.67 -23.55
C ILE A 449 -1.32 -21.00 -24.99
N VAL A 450 -0.58 -20.42 -25.93
CA VAL A 450 -0.86 -20.55 -27.37
C VAL A 450 0.05 -21.55 -28.06
N GLU A 451 1.25 -21.79 -27.56
CA GLU A 451 2.20 -22.79 -28.07
C GLU A 451 2.93 -23.45 -26.90
N GLU A 452 3.26 -24.73 -27.05
CA GLU A 452 4.10 -25.47 -26.13
C GLU A 452 5.03 -26.42 -26.86
N GLY A 453 6.25 -26.56 -26.41
CA GLY A 453 7.24 -27.46 -27.01
C GLY A 453 8.65 -27.16 -26.53
N ASN A 454 9.65 -27.77 -27.17
CA ASN A 454 11.05 -27.40 -26.99
C ASN A 454 11.49 -26.37 -28.06
N HIS A 455 12.68 -25.82 -27.91
CA HIS A 455 13.23 -24.83 -28.82
C HIS A 455 13.13 -25.25 -30.31
N HIS A 456 13.50 -26.47 -30.65
CA HIS A 456 13.52 -26.97 -32.02
C HIS A 456 12.12 -27.13 -32.59
N THR A 457 11.23 -27.75 -31.83
CA THR A 457 9.84 -27.97 -32.28
C THR A 457 9.08 -26.67 -32.51
N LEU A 458 9.33 -25.64 -31.66
CA LEU A 458 8.68 -24.35 -31.81
C LEU A 458 9.26 -23.49 -32.96
N ILE A 459 10.55 -23.63 -33.25
CA ILE A 459 11.16 -23.00 -34.42
C ILE A 459 10.58 -23.59 -35.70
N ASP A 460 10.56 -24.92 -35.79
CA ASP A 460 10.07 -25.65 -36.97
C ASP A 460 8.56 -25.41 -37.17
N GLY A 461 7.81 -25.15 -36.12
CA GLY A 461 6.38 -24.85 -36.16
C GLY A 461 6.02 -23.52 -36.83
N GLY A 462 6.96 -22.59 -36.99
CA GLY A 462 6.73 -21.29 -37.68
C GLY A 462 5.73 -20.36 -36.97
N GLY A 463 5.48 -20.57 -35.66
CA GLY A 463 4.49 -19.86 -34.87
C GLY A 463 5.00 -18.53 -34.29
N ILE A 464 4.45 -18.15 -33.14
CA ILE A 464 4.79 -16.91 -32.42
C ILE A 464 6.25 -16.98 -31.91
N TYR A 465 6.63 -18.13 -31.33
CA TYR A 465 8.00 -18.34 -30.84
C TYR A 465 9.04 -18.19 -31.96
N SER A 466 8.78 -18.81 -33.15
CA SER A 466 9.68 -18.69 -34.28
C SER A 466 9.86 -17.24 -34.75
N ARG A 467 8.76 -16.48 -34.83
CA ARG A 467 8.83 -15.04 -35.17
C ARG A 467 9.63 -14.23 -34.14
N MET A 468 9.39 -14.44 -32.84
CA MET A 468 10.15 -13.79 -31.77
C MET A 468 11.64 -14.13 -31.86
N TRP A 469 12.00 -15.37 -32.21
CA TRP A 469 13.37 -15.82 -32.38
C TRP A 469 14.05 -15.16 -33.60
N ASP A 470 13.33 -15.02 -34.71
CA ASP A 470 13.83 -14.34 -35.91
C ASP A 470 14.09 -12.85 -35.64
N GLU A 471 13.18 -12.17 -34.99
CA GLU A 471 13.34 -10.78 -34.56
C GLU A 471 14.56 -10.61 -33.61
N PHE A 472 14.72 -11.52 -32.67
CA PHE A 472 15.87 -11.55 -31.77
C PHE A 472 17.19 -11.70 -32.56
N ASN A 473 17.25 -12.66 -33.49
CA ASN A 473 18.45 -12.87 -34.33
C ASN A 473 18.76 -11.67 -35.22
N GLN A 474 17.76 -11.03 -35.82
CA GLN A 474 17.93 -9.80 -36.58
C GLN A 474 18.51 -8.67 -35.75
N SER A 475 18.03 -8.54 -34.49
CA SER A 475 18.54 -7.51 -33.57
C SER A 475 20.02 -7.69 -33.21
N ILE A 476 20.47 -8.94 -33.04
CA ILE A 476 21.89 -9.27 -32.77
C ILE A 476 22.75 -8.94 -34.00
N GLN A 477 22.29 -9.32 -35.20
CA GLN A 477 23.04 -9.05 -36.44
C GLN A 477 23.17 -7.54 -36.71
N TRP A 478 22.16 -6.75 -36.33
CA TRP A 478 22.21 -5.30 -36.48
C TRP A 478 23.23 -4.65 -35.50
N LYS A 479 23.31 -5.12 -34.25
CA LYS A 479 24.32 -4.68 -33.27
C LYS A 479 25.73 -4.96 -33.75
N VAL A 480 26.01 -6.15 -34.24
CA VAL A 480 27.35 -6.53 -34.75
C VAL A 480 27.77 -5.68 -35.96
N LYS A 481 26.81 -5.33 -36.83
CA LYS A 481 27.10 -4.44 -37.98
C LYS A 481 27.30 -2.98 -37.55
N SER A 482 26.68 -2.50 -36.50
CA SER A 482 26.86 -1.11 -36.02
C SER A 482 28.13 -0.90 -35.19
N GLU A 483 28.71 -1.95 -34.60
CA GLU A 483 29.99 -1.91 -33.91
C GLU A 483 31.20 -2.12 -34.86
N ALA A 484 30.96 -2.49 -36.11
CA ALA A 484 32.00 -2.69 -37.13
C ALA A 484 32.20 -1.48 -38.06
N ILE A 485 31.53 -0.35 -37.82
CA ILE A 485 31.64 0.95 -38.48
C ILE A 485 32.22 1.97 -37.47
#